data_e2574912142072088899564a4446065a
#
_entry.id   e2574912142072088899564a4446065a
#
_cell.length_a   1.000
_cell.length_b   1.000
_cell.length_c   1.000
_cell.angle_alpha   90.00
_cell.angle_beta   90.00
_cell.angle_gamma   90.00
#
_symmetry.space_group_name_H-M   'P 1'
#
loop_
_entity.id
_entity.type
_entity.pdbx_description
1 polymer ?
#
loop_
_entity_poly.entity_id
_entity_poly.type
_entity_poly.pdbx_seq_one_letter_code
_entity_poly.pdbx_strand_id
1 'polypeptide(L)'
;MWDVFVQAIGFIGIALNIIAVQFNKHWEIILFKTLGSALFVLQYILLEAWTGAAMDGIGILRNVIFIFTVKSGKPTFFWVIFFSVLTVILGAATFEGWVSFLAIGAKLLSCIAYGIDNPRTIRYLGLPTSMLWITYNSIHVSIAGVINELLVTASIIIAEIRFIEAVKKNKNKIKAKGEQENGIQSISERT
;
A
#
# COMPACT_ATOMS: atom_id res chain seq x y z
N MET A 1 7.40 -25.38 -18.70
CA MET A 1 6.03 -25.24 -18.12
C MET A 1 6.07 -24.77 -16.67
N TRP A 2 6.95 -25.37 -15.82
CA TRP A 2 7.08 -24.98 -14.42
C TRP A 2 7.40 -23.49 -14.23
N ASP A 3 8.42 -22.96 -14.93
CA ASP A 3 8.82 -21.55 -14.83
C ASP A 3 7.69 -20.58 -15.22
N VAL A 4 6.91 -20.93 -16.24
CA VAL A 4 5.76 -20.12 -16.67
C VAL A 4 4.68 -20.08 -15.59
N PHE A 5 4.42 -21.19 -14.92
CA PHE A 5 3.46 -21.28 -13.82
C PHE A 5 3.90 -20.41 -12.62
N VAL A 6 5.18 -20.52 -12.22
CA VAL A 6 5.74 -19.73 -11.12
C VAL A 6 5.69 -18.23 -11.43
N GLN A 7 6.02 -17.83 -12.66
CA GLN A 7 5.91 -16.43 -13.09
C GLN A 7 4.44 -15.93 -13.13
N ALA A 8 3.50 -16.76 -13.58
CA ALA A 8 2.09 -16.41 -13.61
C ALA A 8 1.55 -16.07 -12.21
N ILE A 9 1.97 -16.81 -11.17
CA ILE A 9 1.62 -16.50 -9.77
C ILE A 9 2.10 -15.09 -9.39
N GLY A 10 3.34 -14.74 -9.75
CA GLY A 10 3.89 -13.40 -9.50
C GLY A 10 3.10 -12.29 -10.21
N PHE A 11 2.73 -12.49 -11.47
CA PHE A 11 1.93 -11.51 -12.23
C PHE A 11 0.55 -11.29 -11.62
N ILE A 12 -0.11 -12.34 -11.13
CA ILE A 12 -1.39 -12.19 -10.41
C ILE A 12 -1.17 -11.40 -9.11
N GLY A 13 -0.09 -11.65 -8.38
CA GLY A 13 0.30 -10.90 -7.19
C GLY A 13 0.50 -9.41 -7.48
N ILE A 14 1.18 -9.07 -8.58
CA ILE A 14 1.36 -7.69 -9.04
C ILE A 14 0.00 -7.04 -9.36
N ALA A 15 -0.88 -7.72 -10.11
CA ALA A 15 -2.19 -7.20 -10.44
C ALA A 15 -3.01 -6.87 -9.19
N LEU A 16 -2.99 -7.73 -8.16
CA LEU A 16 -3.66 -7.49 -6.88
C LEU A 16 -3.08 -6.27 -6.16
N ASN A 17 -1.76 -6.07 -6.17
CA ASN A 17 -1.11 -4.92 -5.57
C ASN A 17 -1.49 -3.59 -6.27
N ILE A 18 -1.61 -3.60 -7.60
CA ILE A 18 -2.04 -2.42 -8.38
C ILE A 18 -3.51 -2.10 -8.09
N ILE A 19 -4.37 -3.10 -8.07
CA ILE A 19 -5.79 -2.95 -7.78
C ILE A 19 -5.98 -2.44 -6.35
N ALA A 20 -5.20 -2.93 -5.39
CA ALA A 20 -5.30 -2.55 -3.98
C ALA A 20 -5.28 -1.03 -3.75
N VAL A 21 -4.39 -0.31 -4.42
CA VAL A 21 -4.24 1.15 -4.22
C VAL A 21 -5.35 1.98 -4.86
N GLN A 22 -6.22 1.37 -5.70
CA GLN A 22 -7.39 2.03 -6.27
C GLN A 22 -8.58 2.07 -5.30
N PHE A 23 -8.60 1.23 -4.27
CA PHE A 23 -9.64 1.23 -3.26
C PHE A 23 -9.57 2.47 -2.36
N ASN A 24 -10.71 2.86 -1.80
CA ASN A 24 -10.85 4.01 -0.92
C ASN A 24 -11.03 3.64 0.56
N LYS A 25 -11.22 2.36 0.85
CA LYS A 25 -11.31 1.86 2.23
C LYS A 25 -10.00 1.24 2.65
N HIS A 26 -9.50 1.66 3.80
CA HIS A 26 -8.25 1.20 4.37
C HIS A 26 -8.14 -0.34 4.40
N TRP A 27 -9.16 -1.04 4.91
CA TRP A 27 -9.14 -2.49 5.03
C TRP A 27 -9.11 -3.20 3.67
N GLU A 28 -9.78 -2.65 2.64
CA GLU A 28 -9.76 -3.19 1.27
C GLU A 28 -8.35 -3.10 0.68
N ILE A 29 -7.67 -1.97 0.86
CA ILE A 29 -6.29 -1.79 0.41
C ILE A 29 -5.38 -2.84 1.04
N ILE A 30 -5.45 -3.00 2.37
CA ILE A 30 -4.60 -3.95 3.08
C ILE A 30 -4.96 -5.40 2.71
N LEU A 31 -6.25 -5.72 2.55
CA LEU A 31 -6.69 -7.05 2.17
C LEU A 31 -6.09 -7.47 0.81
N PHE A 32 -6.25 -6.64 -0.22
CA PHE A 32 -5.73 -6.96 -1.56
C PHE A 32 -4.20 -7.00 -1.59
N LYS A 33 -3.51 -6.12 -0.84
CA LYS A 33 -2.06 -6.22 -0.65
C LYS A 33 -1.65 -7.51 0.07
N THR A 34 -2.43 -7.97 1.03
CA THR A 34 -2.17 -9.24 1.74
C THR A 34 -2.34 -10.44 0.82
N LEU A 35 -3.38 -10.44 -0.02
CA LEU A 35 -3.58 -11.48 -1.02
C LEU A 35 -2.43 -11.49 -2.05
N GLY A 36 -2.00 -10.31 -2.51
CA GLY A 36 -0.83 -10.19 -3.37
C GLY A 36 0.45 -10.73 -2.70
N SER A 37 0.70 -10.35 -1.45
CA SER A 37 1.84 -10.87 -0.67
C SER A 37 1.78 -12.39 -0.49
N ALA A 38 0.60 -12.97 -0.29
CA ALA A 38 0.46 -14.43 -0.18
C ALA A 38 0.87 -15.14 -1.47
N LEU A 39 0.56 -14.57 -2.63
CA LEU A 39 1.02 -15.10 -3.91
C LEU A 39 2.53 -14.96 -4.09
N PHE A 40 3.13 -13.85 -3.64
CA PHE A 40 4.58 -13.69 -3.64
C PHE A 40 5.28 -14.66 -2.69
N VAL A 41 4.73 -14.91 -1.49
CA VAL A 41 5.26 -15.96 -0.59
C VAL A 41 5.26 -17.30 -1.28
N LEU A 42 4.14 -17.67 -1.93
CA LEU A 42 4.06 -18.92 -2.68
C LEU A 42 5.09 -18.97 -3.82
N GLN A 43 5.23 -17.88 -4.57
CA GLN A 43 6.24 -17.78 -5.62
C GLN A 43 7.66 -17.94 -5.08
N TYR A 44 8.01 -17.28 -3.97
CA TYR A 44 9.33 -17.37 -3.35
C TYR A 44 9.62 -18.78 -2.82
N ILE A 45 8.63 -19.48 -2.25
CA ILE A 45 8.77 -20.88 -1.83
C ILE A 45 9.07 -21.78 -3.06
N LEU A 46 8.35 -21.57 -4.17
CA LEU A 46 8.55 -22.33 -5.40
C LEU A 46 9.89 -22.03 -6.09
N LEU A 47 10.48 -20.88 -5.82
CA LEU A 47 11.81 -20.45 -6.28
C LEU A 47 12.92 -20.76 -5.26
N GLU A 48 12.59 -21.42 -4.13
CA GLU A 48 13.52 -21.70 -3.02
C GLU A 48 14.14 -20.43 -2.39
N ALA A 49 13.51 -19.26 -2.59
CA ALA A 49 13.93 -17.98 -2.04
C ALA A 49 13.35 -17.76 -0.62
N TRP A 50 13.86 -18.52 0.34
CA TRP A 50 13.31 -18.62 1.71
C TRP A 50 13.28 -17.29 2.47
N THR A 51 14.31 -16.44 2.28
CA THR A 51 14.38 -15.11 2.93
C THR A 51 13.23 -14.21 2.45
N GLY A 52 12.98 -14.16 1.13
CA GLY A 52 11.86 -13.41 0.57
C GLY A 52 10.52 -13.92 1.08
N ALA A 53 10.34 -15.24 1.13
CA ALA A 53 9.14 -15.88 1.66
C ALA A 53 8.90 -15.52 3.14
N ALA A 54 9.94 -15.53 3.97
CA ALA A 54 9.85 -15.19 5.40
C ALA A 54 9.46 -13.72 5.60
N MET A 55 10.10 -12.79 4.87
CA MET A 55 9.81 -11.35 4.96
C MET A 55 8.37 -11.02 4.53
N ASP A 56 7.89 -11.59 3.44
CA ASP A 56 6.52 -11.38 2.99
C ASP A 56 5.51 -12.12 3.88
N GLY A 57 5.86 -13.31 4.41
CA GLY A 57 5.05 -14.04 5.38
C GLY A 57 4.76 -13.21 6.64
N ILE A 58 5.76 -12.56 7.22
CA ILE A 58 5.57 -11.63 8.35
C ILE A 58 4.72 -10.43 7.93
N GLY A 59 4.90 -9.94 6.72
CA GLY A 59 4.05 -8.90 6.16
C GLY A 59 2.57 -9.28 6.14
N ILE A 60 2.24 -10.52 5.80
CA ILE A 60 0.87 -11.05 5.83
C ILE A 60 0.33 -11.06 7.27
N LEU A 61 1.06 -11.59 8.25
CA LEU A 61 0.64 -11.61 9.65
C LEU A 61 0.36 -10.20 10.16
N ARG A 62 1.28 -9.25 9.89
CA ARG A 62 1.09 -7.85 10.22
C ARG A 62 -0.19 -7.28 9.59
N ASN A 63 -0.40 -7.50 8.32
CA ASN A 63 -1.52 -6.96 7.59
C ASN A 63 -2.86 -7.50 8.12
N VAL A 64 -2.93 -8.81 8.40
CA VAL A 64 -4.12 -9.44 8.99
C VAL A 64 -4.43 -8.81 10.35
N ILE A 65 -3.43 -8.67 11.23
CA ILE A 65 -3.63 -8.05 12.55
C ILE A 65 -4.11 -6.59 12.39
N PHE A 66 -3.55 -5.83 11.46
CA PHE A 66 -3.96 -4.44 11.24
C PHE A 66 -5.37 -4.31 10.69
N ILE A 67 -5.81 -5.19 9.78
CA ILE A 67 -7.21 -5.20 9.31
C ILE A 67 -8.17 -5.36 10.49
N PHE A 68 -7.94 -6.33 11.37
CA PHE A 68 -8.82 -6.57 12.52
C PHE A 68 -8.73 -5.46 13.56
N THR A 69 -7.54 -4.96 13.85
CA THR A 69 -7.33 -3.93 14.89
C THR A 69 -7.95 -2.60 14.47
N VAL A 70 -7.69 -2.15 13.25
CA VAL A 70 -8.24 -0.89 12.71
C VAL A 70 -9.76 -1.00 12.58
N LYS A 71 -10.27 -2.09 12.03
CA LYS A 71 -11.71 -2.32 11.87
C LYS A 71 -12.47 -2.33 13.20
N SER A 72 -11.81 -2.73 14.28
CA SER A 72 -12.35 -2.74 15.65
C SER A 72 -12.21 -1.38 16.37
N GLY A 73 -11.65 -0.36 15.73
CA GLY A 73 -11.39 0.94 16.36
C GLY A 73 -10.37 0.88 17.51
N LYS A 74 -9.58 -0.21 17.61
CA LYS A 74 -8.59 -0.38 18.67
C LYS A 74 -7.28 0.32 18.30
N PRO A 75 -6.52 0.83 19.29
CA PRO A 75 -5.23 1.46 19.04
C PRO A 75 -4.25 0.46 18.41
N THR A 76 -3.64 0.87 17.30
CA THR A 76 -2.69 0.06 16.54
C THR A 76 -1.25 0.26 16.99
N PHE A 77 -0.98 1.26 17.84
CA PHE A 77 0.35 1.71 18.23
C PHE A 77 1.25 0.57 18.75
N PHE A 78 0.73 -0.28 19.63
CA PHE A 78 1.47 -1.46 20.13
C PHE A 78 1.92 -2.37 18.99
N TRP A 79 1.02 -2.66 18.05
CA TRP A 79 1.31 -3.55 16.92
C TRP A 79 2.28 -2.92 15.92
N VAL A 80 2.19 -1.60 15.72
CA VAL A 80 3.17 -0.86 14.88
C VAL A 80 4.56 -1.01 15.49
N ILE A 81 4.73 -0.80 16.80
CA ILE A 81 6.01 -0.96 17.47
C ILE A 81 6.49 -2.41 17.38
N PHE A 82 5.64 -3.37 17.72
CA PHE A 82 5.96 -4.80 17.70
C PHE A 82 6.49 -5.24 16.34
N PHE A 83 5.76 -4.95 15.26
CA PHE A 83 6.18 -5.33 13.91
C PHE A 83 7.36 -4.50 13.40
N SER A 84 7.52 -3.28 13.85
CA SER A 84 8.72 -2.47 13.52
C SER A 84 9.97 -3.08 14.14
N VAL A 85 9.93 -3.45 15.42
CA VAL A 85 11.03 -4.12 16.10
C VAL A 85 11.33 -5.47 15.43
N LEU A 86 10.31 -6.26 15.14
CA LEU A 86 10.48 -7.54 14.47
C LEU A 86 11.11 -7.37 13.07
N THR A 87 10.72 -6.34 12.31
CA THR A 87 11.32 -6.00 11.01
C THR A 87 12.80 -5.67 11.14
N VAL A 88 13.18 -4.88 12.18
CA VAL A 88 14.58 -4.53 12.43
C VAL A 88 15.40 -5.77 12.82
N ILE A 89 14.87 -6.63 13.69
CA ILE A 89 15.56 -7.87 14.11
C ILE A 89 15.80 -8.77 12.89
N LEU A 90 14.78 -9.00 12.07
CA LEU A 90 14.92 -9.84 10.88
C LEU A 90 15.83 -9.19 9.82
N GLY A 91 15.70 -7.89 9.62
CA GLY A 91 16.61 -7.16 8.73
C GLY A 91 18.06 -7.20 9.19
N ALA A 92 18.32 -7.19 10.52
CA ALA A 92 19.64 -7.35 11.08
C ALA A 92 20.17 -8.78 10.91
N ALA A 93 19.30 -9.80 11.07
CA ALA A 93 19.66 -11.20 10.88
C ALA A 93 20.01 -11.55 9.41
N THR A 94 19.41 -10.81 8.46
CA THR A 94 19.64 -10.98 7.01
C THR A 94 20.46 -9.85 6.40
N PHE A 95 21.27 -9.16 7.21
CA PHE A 95 22.00 -7.96 6.80
C PHE A 95 23.10 -8.25 5.78
N GLU A 96 22.95 -7.68 4.58
CA GLU A 96 23.88 -7.85 3.43
C GLU A 96 24.61 -6.53 3.08
N GLY A 97 24.72 -5.60 4.04
CA GLY A 97 25.37 -4.31 3.84
C GLY A 97 24.39 -3.12 3.81
N TRP A 98 24.88 -1.94 3.41
CA TRP A 98 24.09 -0.69 3.47
C TRP A 98 22.76 -0.75 2.70
N VAL A 99 22.68 -1.59 1.67
CA VAL A 99 21.46 -1.79 0.85
C VAL A 99 20.32 -2.36 1.69
N SER A 100 20.62 -3.13 2.73
CA SER A 100 19.63 -3.67 3.67
C SER A 100 18.83 -2.57 4.37
N PHE A 101 19.43 -1.39 4.60
CA PHE A 101 18.71 -0.26 5.20
C PHE A 101 17.54 0.23 4.32
N LEU A 102 17.65 0.09 2.99
CA LEU A 102 16.55 0.45 2.06
C LEU A 102 15.35 -0.46 2.28
N ALA A 103 15.57 -1.77 2.35
CA ALA A 103 14.50 -2.75 2.59
C ALA A 103 13.87 -2.60 3.98
N ILE A 104 14.70 -2.41 5.03
CA ILE A 104 14.25 -2.17 6.40
C ILE A 104 13.42 -0.88 6.46
N GLY A 105 13.92 0.22 5.89
CA GLY A 105 13.21 1.51 5.83
C GLY A 105 11.86 1.40 5.11
N ALA A 106 11.81 0.74 3.96
CA ALA A 106 10.59 0.50 3.22
C ALA A 106 9.54 -0.31 4.03
N LYS A 107 9.98 -1.35 4.75
CA LYS A 107 9.10 -2.16 5.61
C LYS A 107 8.61 -1.37 6.83
N LEU A 108 9.44 -0.53 7.44
CA LEU A 108 9.04 0.34 8.55
C LEU A 108 7.99 1.37 8.11
N LEU A 109 8.20 2.04 6.96
CA LEU A 109 7.20 2.96 6.40
C LEU A 109 5.87 2.25 6.12
N SER A 110 5.90 1.04 5.57
CA SER A 110 4.70 0.23 5.36
C SER A 110 4.02 -0.14 6.68
N CYS A 111 4.79 -0.42 7.73
CA CYS A 111 4.24 -0.75 9.05
C CYS A 111 3.45 0.44 9.63
N ILE A 112 4.01 1.64 9.56
CA ILE A 112 3.35 2.87 9.99
C ILE A 112 2.11 3.14 9.13
N ALA A 113 2.24 3.06 7.80
CA ALA A 113 1.15 3.34 6.87
C ALA A 113 -0.08 2.47 7.11
N TYR A 114 0.12 1.18 7.34
CA TYR A 114 -0.99 0.24 7.52
C TYR A 114 -1.58 0.25 8.94
N GLY A 115 -0.82 0.76 9.91
CA GLY A 115 -1.30 0.97 11.26
C GLY A 115 -2.23 2.17 11.43
N ILE A 116 -2.30 3.07 10.46
CA ILE A 116 -3.14 4.27 10.50
C ILE A 116 -4.39 4.05 9.65
N ASP A 117 -5.58 4.25 10.23
CA ASP A 117 -6.86 4.12 9.53
C ASP A 117 -7.11 5.29 8.58
N ASN A 118 -6.26 5.42 7.56
CA ASN A 118 -6.41 6.43 6.54
C ASN A 118 -5.84 5.94 5.20
N PRO A 119 -6.68 5.72 4.18
CA PRO A 119 -6.22 5.29 2.85
C PRO A 119 -5.20 6.24 2.21
N ARG A 120 -5.29 7.54 2.49
CA ARG A 120 -4.32 8.52 1.99
C ARG A 120 -2.93 8.32 2.59
N THR A 121 -2.84 7.99 3.88
CA THR A 121 -1.56 7.70 4.53
C THR A 121 -0.85 6.55 3.85
N ILE A 122 -1.59 5.48 3.46
CA ILE A 122 -1.03 4.36 2.71
C ILE A 122 -0.46 4.82 1.36
N ARG A 123 -1.15 5.71 0.66
CA ARG A 123 -0.69 6.24 -0.65
C ARG A 123 0.53 7.15 -0.47
N TYR A 124 0.48 8.12 0.47
CA TYR A 124 1.59 9.04 0.69
C TYR A 124 2.86 8.35 1.19
N LEU A 125 2.76 7.42 2.14
CA LEU A 125 3.90 6.64 2.59
C LEU A 125 4.28 5.52 1.59
N GLY A 126 3.36 5.14 0.72
CA GLY A 126 3.61 4.21 -0.38
C GLY A 126 4.62 4.73 -1.39
N LEU A 127 4.61 6.03 -1.71
CA LEU A 127 5.56 6.62 -2.65
C LEU A 127 7.02 6.49 -2.19
N PRO A 128 7.44 6.98 -1.00
CA PRO A 128 8.79 6.77 -0.54
C PRO A 128 9.13 5.29 -0.31
N THR A 129 8.17 4.46 0.08
CA THR A 129 8.34 3.01 0.19
C THR A 129 8.73 2.41 -1.17
N SER A 130 8.00 2.74 -2.25
CA SER A 130 8.30 2.26 -3.59
C SER A 130 9.65 2.77 -4.09
N MET A 131 10.03 4.01 -3.79
CA MET A 131 11.36 4.53 -4.13
C MET A 131 12.49 3.73 -3.49
N LEU A 132 12.35 3.39 -2.20
CA LEU A 132 13.32 2.56 -1.49
C LEU A 132 13.40 1.16 -2.11
N TRP A 133 12.26 0.56 -2.46
CA TRP A 133 12.22 -0.75 -3.11
C TRP A 133 12.77 -0.71 -4.54
N ILE A 134 12.48 0.33 -5.35
CA ILE A 134 13.06 0.50 -6.69
C ILE A 134 14.57 0.53 -6.59
N THR A 135 15.12 1.33 -5.65
CA THR A 135 16.56 1.43 -5.45
C THR A 135 17.15 0.09 -5.02
N TYR A 136 16.54 -0.57 -4.03
CA TYR A 136 16.95 -1.90 -3.58
C TYR A 136 16.98 -2.92 -4.72
N ASN A 137 15.86 -3.05 -5.45
CA ASN A 137 15.70 -3.99 -6.55
C ASN A 137 16.63 -3.69 -7.73
N SER A 138 16.93 -2.40 -7.99
CA SER A 138 17.88 -2.01 -9.02
C SER A 138 19.30 -2.44 -8.70
N ILE A 139 19.72 -2.33 -7.44
CA ILE A 139 21.04 -2.77 -6.98
C ILE A 139 21.18 -4.29 -7.08
N HIS A 140 20.12 -5.02 -6.72
CA HIS A 140 20.08 -6.48 -6.81
C HIS A 140 19.69 -7.02 -8.20
N VAL A 141 19.58 -6.14 -9.20
CA VAL A 141 19.22 -6.51 -10.61
C VAL A 141 17.89 -7.29 -10.68
N SER A 142 16.96 -7.00 -9.78
CA SER A 142 15.62 -7.60 -9.77
C SER A 142 14.66 -6.83 -10.68
N ILE A 143 14.69 -7.12 -11.99
CA ILE A 143 13.88 -6.43 -13.01
C ILE A 143 12.39 -6.51 -12.68
N ALA A 144 11.90 -7.69 -12.28
CA ALA A 144 10.50 -7.89 -11.91
C ALA A 144 10.10 -7.02 -10.70
N GLY A 145 10.98 -6.92 -9.69
CA GLY A 145 10.76 -6.04 -8.54
C GLY A 145 10.68 -4.56 -8.93
N VAL A 146 11.57 -4.08 -9.80
CA VAL A 146 11.51 -2.70 -10.30
C VAL A 146 10.22 -2.43 -11.07
N ILE A 147 9.82 -3.34 -11.96
CA ILE A 147 8.57 -3.21 -12.73
C ILE A 147 7.36 -3.16 -11.78
N ASN A 148 7.31 -4.04 -10.77
CA ASN A 148 6.24 -4.02 -9.77
C ASN A 148 6.12 -2.65 -9.09
N GLU A 149 7.24 -2.11 -8.60
CA GLU A 149 7.23 -0.84 -7.88
C GLU A 149 6.89 0.36 -8.78
N LEU A 150 7.31 0.36 -10.04
CA LEU A 150 6.91 1.37 -11.01
C LEU A 150 5.40 1.33 -11.27
N LEU A 151 4.83 0.15 -11.45
CA LEU A 151 3.39 -0.03 -11.66
C LEU A 151 2.58 0.36 -10.40
N VAL A 152 3.05 0.00 -9.21
CA VAL A 152 2.42 0.42 -7.95
C VAL A 152 2.49 1.93 -7.78
N THR A 153 3.64 2.56 -8.05
CA THR A 153 3.82 4.02 -8.00
C THR A 153 2.86 4.73 -8.96
N ALA A 154 2.80 4.28 -10.22
CA ALA A 154 1.86 4.84 -11.21
C ALA A 154 0.41 4.69 -10.73
N SER A 155 0.05 3.54 -10.17
CA SER A 155 -1.28 3.27 -9.63
C SER A 155 -1.64 4.17 -8.44
N ILE A 156 -0.68 4.47 -7.54
CA ILE A 156 -0.85 5.42 -6.44
C ILE A 156 -1.14 6.82 -6.97
N ILE A 157 -0.36 7.27 -7.97
CA ILE A 157 -0.53 8.59 -8.59
C ILE A 157 -1.92 8.71 -9.23
N ILE A 158 -2.34 7.72 -10.00
CA ILE A 158 -3.67 7.68 -10.63
C ILE A 158 -4.78 7.73 -9.57
N ALA A 159 -4.66 6.95 -8.49
CA ALA A 159 -5.64 6.94 -7.41
C ALA A 159 -5.75 8.30 -6.71
N GLU A 160 -4.65 9.01 -6.51
CA GLU A 160 -4.64 10.32 -5.88
C GLU A 160 -5.21 11.41 -6.81
N ILE A 161 -4.91 11.38 -8.11
CA ILE A 161 -5.51 12.29 -9.10
C ILE A 161 -7.04 12.14 -9.11
N ARG A 162 -7.54 10.90 -9.20
CA ARG A 162 -8.99 10.63 -9.16
C ARG A 162 -9.65 11.13 -7.88
N PHE A 163 -8.96 10.99 -6.76
CA PHE A 163 -9.46 11.50 -5.48
C PHE A 163 -9.57 13.02 -5.47
N ILE A 164 -8.52 13.73 -5.93
CA ILE A 164 -8.52 15.20 -6.02
C ILE A 164 -9.63 15.70 -6.94
N GLU A 165 -9.82 15.05 -8.11
CA GLU A 165 -10.89 15.41 -9.04
C GLU A 165 -12.29 15.20 -8.42
N ALA A 166 -12.50 14.10 -7.71
CA ALA A 166 -13.76 13.81 -7.03
C ALA A 166 -14.08 14.85 -5.95
N VAL A 167 -13.09 15.26 -5.16
CA VAL A 167 -13.23 16.32 -4.15
C VAL A 167 -13.56 17.66 -4.80
N LYS A 168 -12.86 18.03 -5.88
CA LYS A 168 -13.11 19.28 -6.63
C LYS A 168 -14.51 19.31 -7.22
N LYS A 169 -14.97 18.20 -7.82
CA LYS A 169 -16.32 18.07 -8.37
C LYS A 169 -17.40 18.24 -7.30
N ASN A 170 -17.18 17.64 -6.12
CA ASN A 170 -18.12 17.76 -5.01
C ASN A 170 -18.19 19.19 -4.45
N LYS A 171 -17.04 19.87 -4.30
CA LYS A 171 -16.95 21.26 -3.87
C LYS A 171 -17.71 22.20 -4.83
N ASN A 172 -17.57 22.00 -6.13
CA ASN A 172 -18.26 22.80 -7.14
C ASN A 172 -19.79 22.58 -7.09
N LYS A 173 -20.24 21.33 -6.86
CA LYS A 173 -21.68 21.04 -6.69
C LYS A 173 -22.28 21.72 -5.45
N ILE A 174 -21.56 21.73 -4.33
CA ILE A 174 -22.01 22.40 -3.10
C ILE A 174 -22.10 23.90 -3.33
N LYS A 175 -21.10 24.50 -4.00
CA LYS A 175 -21.10 25.93 -4.32
C LYS A 175 -22.28 26.32 -5.20
N ALA A 176 -22.54 25.57 -6.27
CA ALA A 176 -23.66 25.81 -7.17
C ALA A 176 -25.03 25.69 -6.47
N LYS A 177 -25.19 24.72 -5.55
CA LYS A 177 -26.40 24.61 -4.72
C LYS A 177 -26.60 25.82 -3.81
N GLY A 178 -25.55 26.27 -3.12
CA GLY A 178 -25.64 27.47 -2.23
C GLY A 178 -25.95 28.74 -2.99
N GLU A 179 -25.43 28.93 -4.21
CA GLU A 179 -25.75 30.08 -5.07
C GLU A 179 -27.22 30.01 -5.52
N GLN A 180 -27.77 28.86 -5.78
CA GLN A 180 -29.17 28.67 -6.18
C GLN A 180 -30.14 28.91 -5.03
N GLU A 181 -29.82 28.46 -3.80
CA GLU A 181 -30.60 28.71 -2.59
C GLU A 181 -30.64 30.21 -2.23
N ASN A 182 -29.47 30.88 -2.28
CA ASN A 182 -29.38 32.33 -2.03
C ASN A 182 -30.14 33.14 -3.11
N GLY A 183 -30.13 32.70 -4.37
CA GLY A 183 -30.93 33.32 -5.45
C GLY A 183 -32.43 33.25 -5.21
N ILE A 184 -32.93 32.08 -4.77
CA ILE A 184 -34.35 31.86 -4.46
C ILE A 184 -34.77 32.75 -3.25
N GLN A 185 -33.95 32.83 -2.21
CA GLN A 185 -34.24 33.61 -1.00
C GLN A 185 -34.31 35.10 -1.31
N SER A 186 -33.43 35.62 -2.16
CA SER A 186 -33.40 37.01 -2.58
C SER A 186 -34.63 37.41 -3.44
N ILE A 187 -35.24 36.47 -4.15
CA ILE A 187 -36.48 36.70 -4.92
C ILE A 187 -37.69 36.71 -3.98
N SER A 188 -37.73 35.81 -2.99
CA SER A 188 -38.81 35.73 -1.99
C SER A 188 -38.90 36.95 -1.05
N GLU A 189 -37.78 37.65 -0.81
CA GLU A 189 -37.74 38.85 -0.01
C GLU A 189 -38.16 40.15 -0.78
N ARG A 190 -38.30 40.04 -2.10
CA ARG A 190 -38.69 41.17 -2.97
C ARG A 190 -40.18 41.15 -3.39
N THR A 191 -40.91 40.11 -3.04
CA THR A 191 -42.35 39.93 -3.25
C THR A 191 -43.13 40.06 -1.96
#